data_2b89d9f93ba1155a44c9d2bed4cab78b
#
_entry.id   2b89d9f93ba1155a44c9d2bed4cab78b
#
_cell.length_a   1.000
_cell.length_b   1.000
_cell.length_c   1.000
_cell.angle_alpha   90.00
_cell.angle_beta   90.00
_cell.angle_gamma   90.00
#
_symmetry.space_group_name_H-M   'P 1'
#
loop_
_entity.id
_entity.type
_entity.pdbx_description
1 polymer ?
#
loop_
_entity_poly.entity_id
_entity_poly.type
_entity_poly.pdbx_seq_one_letter_code
_entity_poly.pdbx_strand_id
1 'polypeptide(L)'
;MQNRFFIFYIFILLSRTVYASDNIATYSDLIRRTPSDWATRLKLAKQYLETKQFSAAQYNLEFVRAYNDIPEHTKQEIDQYLIQIREQKKWDVEFGIGAIPDASINYTPSNRHECIINHDGPICFEITDPTSGIGFQINGAVNYYKQIYERFGIRTTIGGAILNISDNIPTDYSAHFAIGPRYVFSRGDISIQPSFGTRMYNNRFYNFSYGIRINSNLQIPGNLFSDIGLDIQRTHYHNDEINDALHGYDWTFYIHPKYYINNTSFISLTGAISHNHTELTALGSNTGRLAIGYFKIFPYGFNFYINTMYSHSAYHAATMQISPLTHSHIRHDNIYQIYTRIYNSYIELYNFIPAIGYTYTIQDSNISHYDQSNHQVMLEIVRMF
;
A
#
# COMPACT_ATOMS: atom_id res chain seq x y z
N MET A 1 9.85 23.48 18.76
CA MET A 1 10.19 22.43 19.75
C MET A 1 9.02 21.56 20.21
N GLN A 2 7.78 21.93 20.01
CA GLN A 2 6.58 21.18 20.48
C GLN A 2 6.20 19.95 19.66
N ASN A 3 6.63 19.83 18.40
CA ASN A 3 6.21 18.71 17.54
C ASN A 3 6.97 17.38 17.73
N ARG A 4 8.08 17.37 18.50
CA ARG A 4 8.86 16.14 18.74
C ARG A 4 8.24 15.22 19.79
N PHE A 5 7.34 15.70 20.63
CA PHE A 5 6.71 14.91 21.69
C PHE A 5 5.53 14.04 21.19
N PHE A 6 4.85 14.43 20.12
CA PHE A 6 3.66 13.71 19.64
C PHE A 6 4.01 12.37 18.99
N ILE A 7 5.12 12.30 18.26
CA ILE A 7 5.62 11.07 17.62
C ILE A 7 6.08 10.06 18.69
N PHE A 8 6.70 10.53 19.79
CA PHE A 8 7.17 9.69 20.88
C PHE A 8 6.02 9.05 21.67
N TYR A 9 4.90 9.74 21.83
CA TYR A 9 3.71 9.23 22.53
C TYR A 9 3.00 8.14 21.73
N ILE A 10 2.95 8.24 20.40
CA ILE A 10 2.41 7.18 19.53
C ILE A 10 3.28 5.92 19.62
N PHE A 11 4.59 6.06 19.69
CA PHE A 11 5.51 4.94 19.88
C PHE A 11 5.32 4.22 21.22
N ILE A 12 5.07 4.95 22.29
CA ILE A 12 4.83 4.39 23.63
C ILE A 12 3.48 3.67 23.71
N LEU A 13 2.46 4.14 23.03
CA LEU A 13 1.15 3.48 22.98
C LEU A 13 1.18 2.18 22.15
N LEU A 14 2.06 2.08 21.17
CA LEU A 14 2.27 0.87 20.37
C LEU A 14 3.16 -0.17 21.07
N SER A 15 3.93 0.22 22.06
CA SER A 15 4.85 -0.64 22.82
C SER A 15 4.20 -1.27 24.07
N ARG A 16 2.94 -1.65 24.06
CA ARG A 16 2.49 -2.64 25.04
C ARG A 16 3.30 -3.90 24.77
N THR A 17 4.36 -4.08 25.53
CA THR A 17 5.10 -5.33 25.65
C THR A 17 4.10 -6.39 26.09
N VAL A 18 3.50 -7.04 25.10
CA VAL A 18 2.88 -8.33 25.33
C VAL A 18 4.05 -9.23 25.68
N TYR A 19 4.19 -9.61 26.93
CA TYR A 19 5.10 -10.69 27.32
C TYR A 19 4.70 -11.89 26.45
N ALA A 20 5.54 -12.20 25.47
CA ALA A 20 5.39 -13.41 24.70
C ALA A 20 5.40 -14.55 25.71
N SER A 21 4.38 -15.41 25.75
CA SER A 21 4.48 -16.61 26.54
C SER A 21 5.70 -17.38 26.06
N ASP A 22 6.41 -18.07 26.91
CA ASP A 22 7.60 -18.89 26.55
C ASP A 22 7.29 -19.79 25.34
N ASN A 23 6.06 -20.22 25.20
CA ASN A 23 5.56 -21.02 24.08
C ASN A 23 5.58 -20.26 22.73
N ILE A 24 5.19 -18.97 22.68
CA ILE A 24 5.22 -18.16 21.45
C ILE A 24 6.66 -18.04 20.95
N ALA A 25 7.62 -17.71 21.84
CA ALA A 25 9.01 -17.57 21.46
C ALA A 25 9.58 -18.91 20.94
N THR A 26 9.28 -20.03 21.61
CA THR A 26 9.73 -21.37 21.22
C THR A 26 9.15 -21.77 19.87
N TYR A 27 7.85 -21.66 19.66
CA TYR A 27 7.22 -22.03 18.39
C TYR A 27 7.65 -21.12 17.25
N SER A 28 7.85 -19.82 17.50
CA SER A 28 8.37 -18.89 16.51
C SER A 28 9.78 -19.26 16.05
N ASP A 29 10.68 -19.64 16.97
CA ASP A 29 12.02 -20.12 16.63
C ASP A 29 11.98 -21.40 15.79
N LEU A 30 11.16 -22.38 16.18
CA LEU A 30 10.98 -23.62 15.43
C LEU A 30 10.48 -23.35 14.01
N ILE A 31 9.49 -22.46 13.83
CA ILE A 31 8.97 -22.11 12.51
C ILE A 31 9.99 -21.33 11.67
N ARG A 32 10.84 -20.50 12.28
CA ARG A 32 11.94 -19.82 11.59
C ARG A 32 12.97 -20.83 11.05
N ARG A 33 13.23 -21.94 11.79
CA ARG A 33 14.13 -23.01 11.35
C ARG A 33 13.47 -23.94 10.31
N THR A 34 12.21 -24.30 10.54
CA THR A 34 11.48 -25.25 9.71
C THR A 34 10.13 -24.66 9.31
N PRO A 35 10.11 -23.72 8.35
CA PRO A 35 8.88 -22.98 7.99
C PRO A 35 7.79 -23.86 7.34
N SER A 36 8.13 -25.06 6.93
CA SER A 36 7.19 -26.07 6.39
C SER A 36 6.47 -26.89 7.47
N ASP A 37 6.83 -26.79 8.74
CA ASP A 37 6.15 -27.49 9.83
C ASP A 37 4.80 -26.84 10.15
N TRP A 38 3.76 -27.34 9.49
CA TRP A 38 2.40 -26.81 9.67
C TRP A 38 1.85 -27.07 11.07
N ALA A 39 2.23 -28.18 11.72
CA ALA A 39 1.71 -28.53 13.04
C ALA A 39 2.21 -27.54 14.12
N THR A 40 3.49 -27.21 14.08
CA THR A 40 4.07 -26.19 14.96
C THR A 40 3.51 -24.80 14.64
N ARG A 41 3.31 -24.47 13.34
CA ARG A 41 2.69 -23.20 12.94
C ARG A 41 1.24 -23.09 13.42
N LEU A 42 0.47 -24.18 13.42
CA LEU A 42 -0.88 -24.19 13.99
C LEU A 42 -0.88 -23.96 15.51
N LYS A 43 0.07 -24.59 16.23
CA LYS A 43 0.24 -24.34 17.67
C LYS A 43 0.57 -22.88 17.94
N LEU A 44 1.48 -22.28 17.16
CA LEU A 44 1.82 -20.86 17.23
C LEU A 44 0.59 -19.97 17.01
N ALA A 45 -0.21 -20.27 15.97
CA ALA A 45 -1.43 -19.53 15.68
C ALA A 45 -2.45 -19.59 16.83
N LYS A 46 -2.61 -20.77 17.45
CA LYS A 46 -3.49 -20.93 18.62
C LYS A 46 -3.00 -20.11 19.82
N GLN A 47 -1.70 -20.06 20.07
CA GLN A 47 -1.12 -19.22 21.14
C GLN A 47 -1.35 -17.72 20.87
N TYR A 48 -1.24 -17.28 19.61
CA TYR A 48 -1.57 -15.91 19.23
C TYR A 48 -3.08 -15.61 19.43
N LEU A 49 -3.98 -16.57 19.20
CA LEU A 49 -5.42 -16.41 19.48
C LEU A 49 -5.68 -16.25 20.98
N GLU A 50 -5.07 -17.09 21.83
CA GLU A 50 -5.20 -17.02 23.28
C GLU A 50 -4.72 -15.67 23.84
N THR A 51 -3.65 -15.12 23.28
CA THR A 51 -3.08 -13.83 23.64
C THR A 51 -3.75 -12.64 22.90
N LYS A 52 -4.80 -12.89 22.10
CA LYS A 52 -5.56 -11.89 21.32
C LYS A 52 -4.70 -11.13 20.29
N GLN A 53 -3.62 -11.72 19.82
CA GLN A 53 -2.80 -11.21 18.74
C GLN A 53 -3.39 -11.67 17.37
N PHE A 54 -4.58 -11.17 17.07
CA PHE A 54 -5.42 -11.67 15.97
C PHE A 54 -4.77 -11.58 14.59
N SER A 55 -4.00 -10.52 14.30
CA SER A 55 -3.32 -10.39 13.01
C SER A 55 -2.24 -11.44 12.82
N ALA A 56 -1.45 -11.72 13.88
CA ALA A 56 -0.43 -12.79 13.88
C ALA A 56 -1.07 -14.18 13.75
N ALA A 57 -2.18 -14.40 14.47
CA ALA A 57 -2.92 -15.65 14.36
C ALA A 57 -3.45 -15.86 12.94
N GLN A 58 -4.09 -14.85 12.36
CA GLN A 58 -4.62 -14.90 10.99
C GLN A 58 -3.54 -15.23 9.96
N TYR A 59 -2.42 -14.52 9.99
CA TYR A 59 -1.28 -14.76 9.11
C TYR A 59 -0.82 -16.22 9.14
N ASN A 60 -0.63 -16.77 10.33
CA ASN A 60 -0.17 -18.15 10.48
C ASN A 60 -1.25 -19.16 10.05
N LEU A 61 -2.53 -18.93 10.35
CA LEU A 61 -3.64 -19.81 9.94
C LEU A 61 -3.82 -19.87 8.43
N GLU A 62 -3.68 -18.74 7.72
CA GLU A 62 -3.76 -18.69 6.25
C GLU A 62 -2.69 -19.57 5.60
N PHE A 63 -1.44 -19.53 6.12
CA PHE A 63 -0.37 -20.41 5.66
C PHE A 63 -0.61 -21.88 6.01
N VAL A 64 -1.08 -22.17 7.22
CA VAL A 64 -1.37 -23.58 7.63
C VAL A 64 -2.46 -24.15 6.73
N ARG A 65 -3.53 -23.38 6.47
CA ARG A 65 -4.65 -23.83 5.64
C ARG A 65 -4.22 -24.24 4.23
N ALA A 66 -3.15 -23.65 3.71
CA ALA A 66 -2.62 -23.90 2.39
C ALA A 66 -1.81 -25.19 2.26
N TYR A 67 -1.59 -25.90 3.35
CA TYR A 67 -0.87 -27.18 3.30
C TYR A 67 -1.77 -28.29 2.74
N ASN A 68 -1.29 -29.01 1.71
CA ASN A 68 -2.12 -29.96 0.96
C ASN A 68 -2.53 -31.17 1.79
N ASP A 69 -1.65 -31.68 2.67
CA ASP A 69 -1.84 -32.92 3.42
C ASP A 69 -2.51 -32.73 4.78
N ILE A 70 -3.11 -31.55 5.03
CA ILE A 70 -3.86 -31.31 6.27
C ILE A 70 -5.18 -32.08 6.22
N PRO A 71 -5.54 -32.80 7.31
CA PRO A 71 -6.84 -33.42 7.45
C PRO A 71 -7.97 -32.42 7.29
N GLU A 72 -9.06 -32.81 6.64
CA GLU A 72 -10.19 -31.90 6.37
C GLU A 72 -10.82 -31.33 7.63
N HIS A 73 -10.87 -32.12 8.73
CA HIS A 73 -11.35 -31.61 10.04
C HIS A 73 -10.47 -30.45 10.57
N THR A 74 -9.15 -30.51 10.32
CA THR A 74 -8.24 -29.42 10.72
C THR A 74 -8.47 -28.16 9.88
N LYS A 75 -8.75 -28.31 8.57
CA LYS A 75 -9.12 -27.15 7.73
C LYS A 75 -10.41 -26.49 8.22
N GLN A 76 -11.41 -27.30 8.61
CA GLN A 76 -12.65 -26.80 9.18
C GLN A 76 -12.38 -26.05 10.51
N GLU A 77 -11.53 -26.58 11.37
CA GLU A 77 -11.11 -25.92 12.61
C GLU A 77 -10.43 -24.55 12.32
N ILE A 78 -9.53 -24.51 11.35
CA ILE A 78 -8.88 -23.25 10.92
C ILE A 78 -9.90 -22.25 10.40
N ASP A 79 -10.88 -22.68 9.61
CA ASP A 79 -11.94 -21.80 9.10
C ASP A 79 -12.78 -21.23 10.25
N GLN A 80 -13.05 -21.99 11.32
CA GLN A 80 -13.70 -21.49 12.53
C GLN A 80 -12.86 -20.42 13.25
N TYR A 81 -11.54 -20.65 13.38
CA TYR A 81 -10.65 -19.62 13.96
C TYR A 81 -10.61 -18.36 13.12
N LEU A 82 -10.60 -18.45 11.80
CA LEU A 82 -10.63 -17.27 10.92
C LEU A 82 -11.95 -16.50 11.04
N ILE A 83 -13.08 -17.18 11.25
CA ILE A 83 -14.36 -16.54 11.56
C ILE A 83 -14.27 -15.81 12.92
N GLN A 84 -13.80 -16.50 13.95
CA GLN A 84 -13.61 -15.93 15.28
C GLN A 84 -12.75 -14.66 15.26
N ILE A 85 -11.65 -14.68 14.49
CA ILE A 85 -10.77 -13.50 14.32
C ILE A 85 -11.56 -12.34 13.72
N ARG A 86 -12.31 -12.56 12.63
CA ARG A 86 -13.12 -11.52 11.99
C ARG A 86 -14.14 -10.88 12.92
N GLU A 87 -14.69 -11.66 13.84
CA GLU A 87 -15.69 -11.18 14.82
C GLU A 87 -15.03 -10.46 16.01
N GLN A 88 -13.90 -10.96 16.48
CA GLN A 88 -13.27 -10.48 17.71
C GLN A 88 -12.18 -9.44 17.53
N LYS A 89 -11.56 -9.37 16.33
CA LYS A 89 -10.49 -8.40 16.03
C LYS A 89 -11.06 -6.99 16.11
N LYS A 90 -10.52 -6.18 17.04
CA LYS A 90 -10.95 -4.79 17.22
C LYS A 90 -10.05 -3.80 16.51
N TRP A 91 -8.79 -4.15 16.32
CA TRP A 91 -7.77 -3.26 15.75
C TRP A 91 -7.00 -3.96 14.67
N ASP A 92 -6.72 -3.23 13.61
CA ASP A 92 -5.75 -3.58 12.59
C ASP A 92 -4.88 -2.36 12.33
N VAL A 93 -3.56 -2.53 12.43
CA VAL A 93 -2.63 -1.41 12.34
C VAL A 93 -1.63 -1.73 11.26
N GLU A 94 -1.59 -0.90 10.25
CA GLU A 94 -0.58 -0.90 9.19
C GLU A 94 0.37 0.26 9.44
N PHE A 95 1.66 0.01 9.32
CA PHE A 95 2.68 1.02 9.54
C PHE A 95 3.91 0.71 8.70
N GLY A 96 4.43 1.72 8.02
CA GLY A 96 5.64 1.64 7.23
C GLY A 96 6.51 2.87 7.46
N ILE A 97 7.79 2.64 7.62
CA ILE A 97 8.82 3.68 7.55
C ILE A 97 9.80 3.25 6.49
N GLY A 98 10.16 4.16 5.60
CA GLY A 98 11.19 3.96 4.59
C GLY A 98 12.17 5.12 4.59
N ALA A 99 13.45 4.81 4.44
CA ALA A 99 14.48 5.76 4.09
C ALA A 99 14.95 5.44 2.66
N ILE A 100 15.00 6.42 1.82
CA ILE A 100 15.41 6.30 0.41
C ILE A 100 16.74 7.04 0.27
N PRO A 101 17.90 6.35 0.29
CA PRO A 101 19.22 6.99 0.32
C PRO A 101 19.56 7.80 -0.91
N ASP A 102 18.94 7.53 -2.03
CA ASP A 102 19.15 8.23 -3.30
C ASP A 102 17.81 8.42 -4.00
N ALA A 103 17.00 9.31 -3.43
CA ALA A 103 15.76 9.71 -4.05
C ALA A 103 16.07 10.68 -5.19
N SER A 104 15.96 10.25 -6.43
CA SER A 104 15.86 11.19 -7.54
C SER A 104 14.49 11.87 -7.45
N ILE A 105 14.54 13.09 -7.00
CA ILE A 105 13.41 13.87 -6.52
C ILE A 105 12.64 14.53 -7.65
N ASN A 106 13.38 14.97 -8.63
CA ASN A 106 12.80 15.48 -9.86
C ASN A 106 12.60 14.27 -10.76
N TYR A 107 11.39 13.84 -10.95
CA TYR A 107 11.05 12.92 -12.04
C TYR A 107 11.60 13.47 -13.35
N THR A 108 12.92 13.40 -13.50
CA THR A 108 13.64 14.05 -14.61
C THR A 108 13.46 13.17 -15.82
N PRO A 109 13.00 13.71 -16.95
CA PRO A 109 12.87 12.97 -18.18
C PRO A 109 14.17 12.30 -18.58
N SER A 110 14.07 11.11 -19.16
CA SER A 110 15.25 10.38 -19.68
C SER A 110 15.89 11.13 -20.83
N ASN A 111 15.10 11.88 -21.60
CA ASN A 111 15.58 12.80 -22.63
C ASN A 111 15.71 14.21 -22.05
N ARG A 112 16.93 14.70 -21.92
CA ARG A 112 17.24 16.01 -21.31
C ARG A 112 17.24 17.17 -22.30
N HIS A 113 17.24 16.89 -23.60
CA HIS A 113 17.25 17.90 -24.66
C HIS A 113 15.94 17.83 -25.42
N GLU A 114 15.11 18.82 -25.25
CA GLU A 114 13.90 18.97 -26.06
C GLU A 114 13.97 20.22 -26.89
N CYS A 115 13.64 20.08 -28.16
CA CYS A 115 13.62 21.19 -29.10
C CYS A 115 12.21 21.42 -29.64
N ILE A 116 11.71 22.64 -29.53
CA ILE A 116 10.50 23.08 -30.22
C ILE A 116 10.92 23.69 -31.56
N ILE A 117 10.34 23.22 -32.63
CA ILE A 117 10.49 23.84 -33.96
C ILE A 117 9.51 25.00 -34.05
N ASN A 118 10.01 26.24 -33.94
CA ASN A 118 9.21 27.44 -34.20
C ASN A 118 9.54 27.99 -35.61
N HIS A 119 8.77 28.97 -36.05
CA HIS A 119 8.94 29.62 -37.36
C HIS A 119 10.34 30.21 -37.56
N ASP A 120 11.01 30.56 -36.47
CA ASP A 120 12.35 31.17 -36.44
C ASP A 120 13.49 30.13 -36.23
N GLY A 121 13.16 28.83 -36.17
CA GLY A 121 14.11 27.74 -35.95
C GLY A 121 13.87 26.94 -34.66
N PRO A 122 14.67 25.91 -34.40
CA PRO A 122 14.50 25.10 -33.19
C PRO A 122 14.94 25.87 -31.94
N ILE A 123 14.08 25.97 -30.95
CA ILE A 123 14.39 26.43 -29.60
C ILE A 123 14.55 25.18 -28.72
N CYS A 124 15.77 24.91 -28.26
CA CYS A 124 16.08 23.76 -27.43
C CYS A 124 16.15 24.17 -25.95
N PHE A 125 15.55 23.34 -25.12
CA PHE A 125 15.57 23.46 -23.66
C PHE A 125 16.39 22.32 -23.07
N GLU A 126 17.27 22.66 -22.15
CA GLU A 126 17.98 21.68 -21.35
C GLU A 126 17.27 21.55 -19.98
N ILE A 127 16.86 20.35 -19.66
CA ILE A 127 16.21 20.06 -18.37
C ILE A 127 17.30 19.89 -17.33
N THR A 128 17.15 20.57 -16.21
CA THR A 128 18.11 20.55 -15.09
C THR A 128 18.38 19.14 -14.60
N ASP A 129 19.63 18.90 -14.16
CA ASP A 129 20.06 17.62 -13.59
C ASP A 129 19.15 17.14 -12.46
N PRO A 130 18.94 15.81 -12.35
CA PRO A 130 18.20 15.25 -11.24
C PRO A 130 18.85 15.65 -9.92
N THR A 131 18.07 16.22 -9.04
CA THR A 131 18.51 16.50 -7.68
C THR A 131 18.38 15.21 -6.88
N SER A 132 19.50 14.63 -6.46
CA SER A 132 19.49 13.50 -5.53
C SER A 132 19.42 13.99 -4.09
N GLY A 133 18.79 13.22 -3.24
CA GLY A 133 18.68 13.53 -1.81
C GLY A 133 18.22 12.32 -1.00
N ILE A 134 18.34 12.42 0.32
CA ILE A 134 17.82 11.40 1.22
C ILE A 134 16.32 11.67 1.44
N GLY A 135 15.48 10.71 1.06
CA GLY A 135 14.05 10.75 1.31
C GLY A 135 13.67 9.95 2.56
N PHE A 136 12.67 10.44 3.29
CA PHE A 136 12.02 9.71 4.38
C PHE A 136 10.53 9.62 4.11
N GLN A 137 10.00 8.41 4.20
CA GLN A 137 8.58 8.16 4.09
C GLN A 137 8.07 7.48 5.36
N ILE A 138 6.98 8.00 5.91
CA ILE A 138 6.23 7.37 6.99
C ILE A 138 4.80 7.26 6.51
N ASN A 139 4.24 6.08 6.56
CA ASN A 139 2.83 5.87 6.25
C ASN A 139 2.20 4.91 7.25
N GLY A 140 0.91 5.05 7.47
CA GLY A 140 0.20 4.14 8.35
C GLY A 140 -1.30 4.31 8.29
N ALA A 141 -1.98 3.25 8.70
CA ALA A 141 -3.41 3.24 8.87
C ALA A 141 -3.80 2.42 10.10
N VAL A 142 -4.84 2.87 10.76
CA VAL A 142 -5.46 2.17 11.88
C VAL A 142 -6.92 1.90 11.52
N ASN A 143 -7.29 0.64 11.48
CA ASN A 143 -8.68 0.23 11.37
C ASN A 143 -9.19 -0.17 12.76
N TYR A 144 -10.29 0.41 13.18
CA TYR A 144 -11.01 0.04 14.39
C TYR A 144 -12.35 -0.56 14.04
N TYR A 145 -12.65 -1.70 14.63
CA TYR A 145 -13.89 -2.46 14.44
C TYR A 145 -14.67 -2.53 15.74
N LYS A 146 -15.90 -2.05 15.72
CA LYS A 146 -16.82 -2.17 16.85
C LYS A 146 -18.05 -2.97 16.42
N GLN A 147 -18.18 -4.18 16.97
CA GLN A 147 -19.39 -4.96 16.83
C GLN A 147 -20.53 -4.28 17.61
N ILE A 148 -21.69 -4.12 17.01
CA ILE A 148 -22.87 -3.52 17.63
C ILE A 148 -23.91 -4.60 17.90
N TYR A 149 -24.18 -5.42 16.90
CA TYR A 149 -25.18 -6.48 17.02
C TYR A 149 -24.79 -7.64 16.08
N GLU A 150 -24.73 -8.88 16.60
CA GLU A 150 -24.38 -10.10 15.86
C GLU A 150 -23.29 -9.90 14.79
N ARG A 151 -23.71 -9.77 13.52
CA ARG A 151 -22.84 -9.61 12.34
C ARG A 151 -22.66 -8.16 11.90
N PHE A 152 -23.37 -7.22 12.53
CA PHE A 152 -23.30 -5.81 12.21
C PHE A 152 -22.38 -5.06 13.15
N GLY A 153 -21.59 -4.18 12.61
CA GLY A 153 -20.68 -3.33 13.35
C GLY A 153 -20.37 -2.03 12.62
N ILE A 154 -19.43 -1.30 13.17
CA ILE A 154 -18.84 -0.10 12.57
C ILE A 154 -17.36 -0.37 12.32
N ARG A 155 -16.89 0.03 11.14
CA ARG A 155 -15.46 0.17 10.83
C ARG A 155 -15.10 1.64 10.81
N THR A 156 -14.04 2.01 11.51
CA THR A 156 -13.42 3.34 11.45
C THR A 156 -12.00 3.15 10.94
N THR A 157 -11.62 3.93 9.93
CA THR A 157 -10.28 3.93 9.36
C THR A 157 -9.68 5.32 9.52
N ILE A 158 -8.48 5.40 10.07
CA ILE A 158 -7.68 6.62 10.16
C ILE A 158 -6.31 6.28 9.59
N GLY A 159 -5.83 7.06 8.65
CA GLY A 159 -4.51 6.85 8.08
C GLY A 159 -3.91 8.13 7.54
N GLY A 160 -2.66 8.00 7.10
CA GLY A 160 -1.94 9.11 6.51
C GLY A 160 -0.52 8.74 6.11
N ALA A 161 0.13 9.66 5.44
CA ALA A 161 1.51 9.54 5.05
C ALA A 161 2.24 10.88 5.17
N ILE A 162 3.54 10.77 5.39
CA ILE A 162 4.49 11.89 5.37
C ILE A 162 5.59 11.49 4.41
N LEU A 163 5.84 12.32 3.42
CA LEU A 163 6.99 12.20 2.53
C LEU A 163 7.84 13.46 2.67
N ASN A 164 9.07 13.30 3.12
CA ASN A 164 10.07 14.35 3.20
C ASN A 164 11.31 13.88 2.47
N ILE A 165 11.75 14.63 1.46
CA ILE A 165 12.84 14.18 0.58
C ILE A 165 14.01 15.14 0.71
N SER A 166 14.42 15.83 1.52
CA SER A 166 15.54 16.79 1.58
C SER A 166 15.10 18.22 1.89
N ASP A 167 16.03 19.01 2.38
CA ASP A 167 15.78 20.40 2.80
C ASP A 167 15.29 21.32 1.67
N ASN A 168 15.52 20.95 0.41
CA ASN A 168 15.13 21.74 -0.76
C ASN A 168 13.79 21.31 -1.38
N ILE A 169 13.13 20.26 -0.85
CA ILE A 169 11.89 19.74 -1.39
C ILE A 169 10.79 19.84 -0.35
N PRO A 170 9.65 20.37 -0.78
CA PRO A 170 8.51 20.53 0.10
C PRO A 170 8.05 19.21 0.70
N THR A 171 7.87 19.19 2.01
CA THR A 171 7.28 18.04 2.70
C THR A 171 5.81 17.88 2.31
N ASP A 172 5.42 16.66 2.01
CA ASP A 172 4.06 16.27 1.65
C ASP A 172 3.43 15.49 2.81
N TYR A 173 2.31 15.96 3.30
CA TYR A 173 1.52 15.32 4.35
C TYR A 173 0.16 14.96 3.79
N SER A 174 -0.29 13.74 4.01
CA SER A 174 -1.66 13.33 3.73
C SER A 174 -2.29 12.70 4.96
N ALA A 175 -3.58 12.93 5.15
CA ALA A 175 -4.38 12.28 6.16
C ALA A 175 -5.74 11.89 5.60
N HIS A 176 -6.28 10.76 6.05
CA HIS A 176 -7.63 10.34 5.68
C HIS A 176 -8.36 9.74 6.86
N PHE A 177 -9.67 9.89 6.85
CA PHE A 177 -10.59 9.37 7.83
C PHE A 177 -11.79 8.76 7.10
N ALA A 178 -12.24 7.60 7.54
CA ALA A 178 -13.47 6.99 7.03
C ALA A 178 -14.18 6.24 8.17
N ILE A 179 -15.50 6.30 8.20
CA ILE A 179 -16.32 5.61 9.20
C ILE A 179 -17.63 5.15 8.58
N GLY A 180 -18.06 3.93 8.89
CA GLY A 180 -19.33 3.45 8.38
C GLY A 180 -19.67 2.02 8.80
N PRO A 181 -20.84 1.51 8.38
CA PRO A 181 -21.29 0.18 8.69
C PRO A 181 -20.37 -0.90 8.13
N ARG A 182 -20.24 -1.99 8.89
CA ARG A 182 -19.56 -3.23 8.53
C ARG A 182 -20.48 -4.40 8.75
N TYR A 183 -20.59 -5.29 7.81
CA TYR A 183 -21.29 -6.56 7.93
C TYR A 183 -20.31 -7.72 7.80
N VAL A 184 -20.30 -8.63 8.76
CA VAL A 184 -19.45 -9.82 8.82
C VAL A 184 -20.27 -11.04 8.43
N PHE A 185 -19.77 -11.84 7.51
CA PHE A 185 -20.36 -13.12 7.12
C PHE A 185 -19.31 -14.25 7.22
N SER A 186 -19.74 -15.50 7.06
CA SER A 186 -18.88 -16.66 7.32
C SER A 186 -17.55 -16.65 6.54
N ARG A 187 -17.53 -16.10 5.35
CA ARG A 187 -16.36 -16.07 4.47
C ARG A 187 -15.75 -14.69 4.23
N GLY A 188 -16.14 -13.69 5.02
CA GLY A 188 -15.57 -12.35 4.84
C GLY A 188 -16.34 -11.27 5.57
N ASP A 189 -16.08 -10.06 5.15
CA ASP A 189 -16.81 -8.87 5.56
C ASP A 189 -16.91 -7.86 4.43
N ILE A 190 -17.85 -6.96 4.56
CA ILE A 190 -18.02 -5.79 3.70
C ILE A 190 -18.25 -4.55 4.55
N SER A 191 -17.68 -3.44 4.16
CA SER A 191 -17.91 -2.13 4.79
C SER A 191 -18.16 -1.05 3.75
N ILE A 192 -19.04 -0.10 4.11
CA ILE A 192 -19.35 1.09 3.31
C ILE A 192 -19.07 2.28 4.21
N GLN A 193 -18.12 3.12 3.84
CA GLN A 193 -17.61 4.18 4.69
C GLN A 193 -17.61 5.52 3.94
N PRO A 194 -18.42 6.51 4.31
CA PRO A 194 -18.10 7.91 4.04
C PRO A 194 -16.66 8.20 4.42
N SER A 195 -15.94 8.91 3.56
CA SER A 195 -14.52 9.17 3.71
C SER A 195 -14.18 10.64 3.50
N PHE A 196 -13.17 11.11 4.22
CA PHE A 196 -12.62 12.46 4.12
C PHE A 196 -11.10 12.36 4.06
N GLY A 197 -10.48 13.18 3.21
CA GLY A 197 -9.04 13.25 3.06
C GLY A 197 -8.58 14.70 3.02
N THR A 198 -7.31 14.90 3.37
CA THR A 198 -6.64 16.20 3.24
C THR A 198 -5.18 16.00 2.90
N ARG A 199 -4.62 16.93 2.16
CA ARG A 199 -3.21 16.98 1.82
C ARG A 199 -2.65 18.38 2.09
N MET A 200 -1.50 18.43 2.72
CA MET A 200 -0.71 19.62 2.90
C MET A 200 0.60 19.47 2.13
N TYR A 201 0.96 20.47 1.35
CA TYR A 201 2.18 20.49 0.58
C TYR A 201 2.96 21.75 0.91
N ASN A 202 4.24 21.63 1.22
CA ASN A 202 5.08 22.75 1.66
C ASN A 202 4.49 23.51 2.86
N ASN A 203 3.99 22.78 3.88
CA ASN A 203 3.32 23.33 5.06
C ASN A 203 2.10 24.23 4.75
N ARG A 204 1.56 24.17 3.54
CA ARG A 204 0.33 24.85 3.16
C ARG A 204 -0.75 23.82 2.87
N PHE A 205 -1.97 24.18 3.23
CA PHE A 205 -3.13 23.37 2.88
C PHE A 205 -3.26 23.31 1.35
N TYR A 206 -3.27 22.12 0.77
CA TYR A 206 -3.25 21.92 -0.68
C TYR A 206 -4.62 21.52 -1.20
N ASN A 207 -5.22 20.46 -0.64
CA ASN A 207 -6.54 20.01 -1.01
C ASN A 207 -7.27 19.30 0.14
N PHE A 208 -8.58 19.14 -0.03
CA PHE A 208 -9.39 18.20 0.71
C PHE A 208 -10.24 17.36 -0.24
N SER A 209 -10.55 16.15 0.18
CA SER A 209 -11.42 15.24 -0.55
C SER A 209 -12.51 14.67 0.35
N TYR A 210 -13.63 14.31 -0.25
CA TYR A 210 -14.69 13.57 0.43
C TYR A 210 -15.32 12.58 -0.54
N GLY A 211 -15.83 11.48 0.01
CA GLY A 211 -16.36 10.42 -0.84
C GLY A 211 -16.90 9.23 -0.09
N ILE A 212 -16.92 8.11 -0.76
CA ILE A 212 -17.38 6.81 -0.22
C ILE A 212 -16.34 5.76 -0.57
N ARG A 213 -15.98 4.98 0.45
CA ARG A 213 -15.12 3.81 0.34
C ARG A 213 -15.94 2.55 0.61
N ILE A 214 -15.88 1.58 -0.29
CA ILE A 214 -16.47 0.25 -0.12
C ILE A 214 -15.31 -0.75 -0.11
N ASN A 215 -15.21 -1.56 0.94
CA ASN A 215 -14.17 -2.58 1.06
C ASN A 215 -14.78 -3.91 1.47
N SER A 216 -14.25 -4.98 0.92
CA SER A 216 -14.62 -6.35 1.27
C SER A 216 -13.38 -7.23 1.34
N ASN A 217 -13.26 -8.01 2.41
CA ASN A 217 -12.23 -9.04 2.55
C ASN A 217 -12.93 -10.39 2.42
N LEU A 218 -12.49 -11.21 1.49
CA LEU A 218 -13.14 -12.47 1.13
C LEU A 218 -12.19 -13.65 1.30
N GLN A 219 -12.68 -14.71 1.92
CA GLN A 219 -12.07 -16.03 1.90
C GLN A 219 -12.84 -16.89 0.88
N ILE A 220 -12.21 -17.17 -0.25
CA ILE A 220 -12.78 -17.98 -1.33
C ILE A 220 -12.44 -19.46 -1.08
N PRO A 221 -13.28 -20.43 -1.50
CA PRO A 221 -12.94 -21.84 -1.40
C PRO A 221 -11.56 -22.16 -2.00
N GLY A 222 -10.86 -23.11 -1.40
CA GLY A 222 -9.45 -23.35 -1.66
C GLY A 222 -8.56 -22.48 -0.78
N ASN A 223 -7.39 -22.10 -1.26
CA ASN A 223 -6.39 -21.32 -0.53
C ASN A 223 -6.35 -19.88 -1.03
N LEU A 224 -7.50 -19.33 -1.42
CA LEU A 224 -7.64 -18.04 -2.06
C LEU A 224 -8.30 -17.04 -1.09
N PHE A 225 -7.63 -15.92 -0.87
CA PHE A 225 -8.15 -14.77 -0.14
C PHE A 225 -8.13 -13.57 -1.08
N SER A 226 -9.07 -12.66 -0.94
CA SER A 226 -9.13 -11.49 -1.81
C SER A 226 -9.63 -10.25 -1.09
N ASP A 227 -8.94 -9.15 -1.29
CA ASP A 227 -9.41 -7.82 -0.94
C ASP A 227 -10.01 -7.17 -2.19
N ILE A 228 -11.21 -6.62 -2.06
CA ILE A 228 -11.92 -5.93 -3.12
C ILE A 228 -12.30 -4.56 -2.60
N GLY A 229 -12.08 -3.51 -3.39
CA GLY A 229 -12.44 -2.17 -2.98
C GLY A 229 -12.91 -1.29 -4.13
N LEU A 230 -13.74 -0.32 -3.76
CA LEU A 230 -14.19 0.77 -4.61
C LEU A 230 -14.11 2.06 -3.79
N ASP A 231 -13.28 2.98 -4.24
CA ASP A 231 -13.17 4.34 -3.72
C ASP A 231 -13.75 5.30 -4.75
N ILE A 232 -14.67 6.16 -4.31
CA ILE A 232 -15.23 7.25 -5.11
C ILE A 232 -15.04 8.52 -4.29
N GLN A 233 -14.36 9.51 -4.84
CA GLN A 233 -14.10 10.75 -4.13
C GLN A 233 -14.19 11.98 -5.03
N ARG A 234 -14.44 13.11 -4.42
CA ARG A 234 -14.38 14.43 -5.03
C ARG A 234 -13.31 15.25 -4.32
N THR A 235 -12.42 15.88 -5.10
CA THR A 235 -11.29 16.65 -4.59
C THR A 235 -11.45 18.13 -4.92
N HIS A 236 -11.19 18.97 -3.92
CA HIS A 236 -11.17 20.43 -4.03
C HIS A 236 -9.80 20.95 -3.61
N TYR A 237 -9.26 21.86 -4.39
CA TYR A 237 -7.95 22.48 -4.13
C TYR A 237 -8.13 23.86 -3.51
N HIS A 238 -7.19 24.23 -2.66
CA HIS A 238 -7.26 25.53 -1.93
C HIS A 238 -6.87 26.74 -2.79
N ASN A 239 -5.98 26.54 -3.76
CA ASN A 239 -5.63 27.57 -4.73
C ASN A 239 -6.66 27.58 -5.86
N ASP A 240 -7.27 28.73 -6.15
CA ASP A 240 -8.35 28.86 -7.13
C ASP A 240 -7.90 28.45 -8.54
N GLU A 241 -6.71 28.87 -8.99
CA GLU A 241 -6.17 28.50 -10.31
C GLU A 241 -5.96 26.98 -10.43
N ILE A 242 -5.44 26.36 -9.36
CA ILE A 242 -5.24 24.89 -9.31
C ILE A 242 -6.60 24.19 -9.22
N ASN A 243 -7.55 24.75 -8.48
CA ASN A 243 -8.88 24.19 -8.33
C ASN A 243 -9.63 24.22 -9.66
N ASP A 244 -9.55 25.31 -10.40
CA ASP A 244 -10.17 25.46 -11.75
C ASP A 244 -9.62 24.45 -12.76
N ALA A 245 -8.40 23.93 -12.55
CA ALA A 245 -7.81 22.92 -13.42
C ALA A 245 -8.03 21.49 -12.94
N LEU A 246 -7.84 21.23 -11.65
CA LEU A 246 -7.75 19.88 -11.05
C LEU A 246 -9.00 19.45 -10.29
N HIS A 247 -9.91 20.38 -9.97
CA HIS A 247 -11.17 20.04 -9.34
C HIS A 247 -11.91 18.97 -10.12
N GLY A 248 -12.43 17.98 -9.43
CA GLY A 248 -13.11 16.90 -10.12
C GLY A 248 -13.49 15.75 -9.21
N TYR A 249 -13.79 14.63 -9.81
CA TYR A 249 -14.06 13.39 -9.12
C TYR A 249 -13.18 12.27 -9.67
N ASP A 250 -12.82 11.35 -8.82
CA ASP A 250 -12.14 10.13 -9.19
C ASP A 250 -12.82 8.92 -8.56
N TRP A 251 -12.69 7.80 -9.23
CA TRP A 251 -13.03 6.52 -8.66
C TRP A 251 -11.96 5.48 -9.02
N THR A 252 -11.74 4.56 -8.10
CA THR A 252 -10.83 3.44 -8.27
C THR A 252 -11.50 2.16 -7.78
N PHE A 253 -11.61 1.19 -8.66
CA PHE A 253 -11.97 -0.19 -8.31
C PHE A 253 -10.73 -1.04 -8.32
N TYR A 254 -10.55 -1.88 -7.29
CA TYR A 254 -9.44 -2.82 -7.25
C TYR A 254 -9.87 -4.18 -6.71
N ILE A 255 -9.12 -5.20 -7.13
CA ILE A 255 -9.20 -6.56 -6.63
C ILE A 255 -7.77 -7.06 -6.37
N HIS A 256 -7.55 -7.66 -5.20
CA HIS A 256 -6.25 -8.18 -4.79
C HIS A 256 -6.38 -9.62 -4.27
N PRO A 257 -6.55 -10.63 -5.16
CA PRO A 257 -6.51 -12.03 -4.77
C PRO A 257 -5.09 -12.47 -4.39
N LYS A 258 -5.01 -13.25 -3.32
CA LYS A 258 -3.82 -13.89 -2.80
C LYS A 258 -4.06 -15.40 -2.73
N TYR A 259 -3.33 -16.15 -3.52
CA TYR A 259 -3.39 -17.62 -3.56
C TYR A 259 -2.19 -18.22 -2.85
N TYR A 260 -2.43 -18.90 -1.74
CA TYR A 260 -1.39 -19.62 -1.01
C TYR A 260 -1.11 -20.95 -1.71
N ILE A 261 0.11 -21.08 -2.27
CA ILE A 261 0.56 -22.28 -2.98
C ILE A 261 0.81 -23.41 -1.99
N ASN A 262 1.43 -23.05 -0.86
CA ASN A 262 1.73 -23.95 0.24
C ASN A 262 1.92 -23.12 1.54
N ASN A 263 2.30 -23.80 2.63
CA ASN A 263 2.51 -23.17 3.93
C ASN A 263 3.74 -22.26 4.05
N THR A 264 4.45 -21.97 2.97
CA THR A 264 5.62 -21.07 2.96
C THR A 264 5.60 -20.07 1.81
N SER A 265 4.64 -20.15 0.89
CA SER A 265 4.61 -19.27 -0.27
C SER A 265 3.21 -18.96 -0.77
N PHE A 266 3.05 -17.76 -1.30
CA PHE A 266 1.84 -17.33 -2.01
C PHE A 266 2.16 -16.54 -3.27
N ILE A 267 1.22 -16.50 -4.19
CA ILE A 267 1.16 -15.57 -5.31
C ILE A 267 0.04 -14.57 -5.01
N SER A 268 0.27 -13.31 -5.28
CA SER A 268 -0.77 -12.28 -5.31
C SER A 268 -0.93 -11.72 -6.72
N LEU A 269 -2.16 -11.40 -7.05
CA LEU A 269 -2.50 -10.65 -8.27
C LEU A 269 -3.19 -9.38 -7.83
N THR A 270 -2.85 -8.23 -8.41
CA THR A 270 -3.59 -7.00 -8.21
C THR A 270 -4.10 -6.51 -9.56
N GLY A 271 -5.41 -6.35 -9.67
CA GLY A 271 -6.05 -5.66 -10.78
C GLY A 271 -6.68 -4.38 -10.28
N ALA A 272 -6.47 -3.26 -10.95
CA ALA A 272 -7.15 -2.02 -10.63
C ALA A 272 -7.50 -1.24 -11.90
N ILE A 273 -8.65 -0.57 -11.86
CA ILE A 273 -9.06 0.41 -12.86
C ILE A 273 -9.44 1.69 -12.13
N SER A 274 -9.01 2.82 -12.65
CA SER A 274 -9.35 4.13 -12.11
C SER A 274 -9.72 5.10 -13.22
N HIS A 275 -10.59 6.02 -12.88
CA HIS A 275 -10.98 7.13 -13.70
C HIS A 275 -10.81 8.40 -12.90
N ASN A 276 -10.07 9.34 -13.44
CA ASN A 276 -9.88 10.67 -12.88
C ASN A 276 -10.47 11.69 -13.83
N HIS A 277 -11.53 12.35 -13.39
CA HIS A 277 -12.14 13.47 -14.10
C HIS A 277 -11.70 14.79 -13.48
N THR A 278 -11.16 15.68 -14.31
CA THR A 278 -10.72 17.01 -13.91
C THR A 278 -11.39 18.06 -14.79
N GLU A 279 -11.58 19.29 -14.29
CA GLU A 279 -12.13 20.40 -15.08
C GLU A 279 -11.28 20.66 -16.32
N LEU A 280 -9.96 20.68 -16.19
CA LEU A 280 -9.07 20.68 -17.34
C LEU A 280 -8.92 19.22 -17.83
N THR A 281 -9.73 18.85 -18.84
CA THR A 281 -9.82 17.47 -19.36
C THR A 281 -8.46 16.85 -19.76
N ALA A 282 -7.48 17.66 -20.11
CA ALA A 282 -6.12 17.22 -20.42
C ALA A 282 -5.37 16.62 -19.21
N LEU A 283 -5.81 16.87 -17.98
CA LEU A 283 -5.24 16.30 -16.74
C LEU A 283 -6.03 15.08 -16.25
N GLY A 284 -7.24 14.87 -16.77
CA GLY A 284 -8.02 13.69 -16.46
C GLY A 284 -7.54 12.48 -17.24
N SER A 285 -7.69 11.27 -16.66
CA SER A 285 -7.22 10.02 -17.26
C SER A 285 -8.02 8.81 -16.85
N ASN A 286 -7.96 7.78 -17.71
CA ASN A 286 -8.34 6.41 -17.38
C ASN A 286 -7.07 5.58 -17.20
N THR A 287 -6.96 4.87 -16.07
CA THR A 287 -5.79 4.06 -15.78
C THR A 287 -6.19 2.61 -15.48
N GLY A 288 -5.56 1.67 -16.18
CA GLY A 288 -5.61 0.25 -15.88
C GLY A 288 -4.28 -0.21 -15.26
N ARG A 289 -4.33 -1.02 -14.21
CA ARG A 289 -3.15 -1.55 -13.51
C ARG A 289 -3.27 -3.04 -13.30
N LEU A 290 -2.20 -3.76 -13.55
CA LEU A 290 -2.04 -5.18 -13.26
C LEU A 290 -0.71 -5.41 -12.55
N ALA A 291 -0.72 -6.17 -11.45
CA ALA A 291 0.52 -6.55 -10.78
C ALA A 291 0.47 -8.01 -10.34
N ILE A 292 1.63 -8.67 -10.37
CA ILE A 292 1.81 -10.05 -9.90
C ILE A 292 2.91 -10.05 -8.86
N GLY A 293 2.61 -10.58 -7.68
CA GLY A 293 3.55 -10.73 -6.57
C GLY A 293 3.80 -12.19 -6.23
N TYR A 294 5.00 -12.49 -5.77
CA TYR A 294 5.38 -13.77 -5.20
C TYR A 294 6.08 -13.58 -3.87
N PHE A 295 5.65 -14.31 -2.86
CA PHE A 295 6.24 -14.32 -1.53
C PHE A 295 6.73 -15.70 -1.16
N LYS A 296 7.90 -15.79 -0.50
CA LYS A 296 8.50 -17.02 -0.01
C LYS A 296 9.16 -16.85 1.34
N ILE A 297 8.85 -17.77 2.25
CA ILE A 297 9.54 -17.97 3.52
C ILE A 297 10.59 -19.05 3.33
N PHE A 298 11.84 -18.74 3.63
CA PHE A 298 12.97 -19.66 3.64
C PHE A 298 13.33 -20.07 5.07
N PRO A 299 14.05 -21.19 5.26
CA PRO A 299 14.64 -21.53 6.55
C PRO A 299 15.52 -20.41 7.11
N TYR A 300 15.74 -20.44 8.42
CA TYR A 300 16.54 -19.46 9.14
C TYR A 300 16.00 -18.03 9.04
N GLY A 301 14.68 -17.88 8.97
CA GLY A 301 13.98 -16.61 9.07
C GLY A 301 14.08 -15.70 7.87
N PHE A 302 14.69 -16.10 6.76
CA PHE A 302 14.72 -15.31 5.54
C PHE A 302 13.37 -15.27 4.85
N ASN A 303 12.97 -14.08 4.41
CA ASN A 303 11.74 -13.85 3.67
C ASN A 303 12.05 -13.02 2.43
N PHE A 304 11.45 -13.38 1.32
CA PHE A 304 11.61 -12.72 0.04
C PHE A 304 10.24 -12.40 -0.55
N TYR A 305 10.11 -11.21 -1.09
CA TYR A 305 8.96 -10.77 -1.86
C TYR A 305 9.40 -10.11 -3.14
N ILE A 306 8.77 -10.44 -4.25
CA ILE A 306 8.92 -9.77 -5.54
C ILE A 306 7.54 -9.44 -6.08
N ASN A 307 7.41 -8.26 -6.67
CA ASN A 307 6.20 -7.81 -7.35
C ASN A 307 6.56 -7.13 -8.67
N THR A 308 5.86 -7.47 -9.73
CA THR A 308 5.96 -6.79 -11.02
C THR A 308 4.63 -6.14 -11.34
N MET A 309 4.66 -4.91 -11.80
CA MET A 309 3.47 -4.12 -12.12
C MET A 309 3.58 -3.55 -13.52
N TYR A 310 2.46 -3.57 -14.24
CA TYR A 310 2.21 -2.81 -15.44
C TYR A 310 1.01 -1.90 -15.22
N SER A 311 1.13 -0.65 -15.66
CA SER A 311 0.02 0.32 -15.63
C SER A 311 -0.02 1.06 -16.95
N HIS A 312 -1.22 1.23 -17.49
CA HIS A 312 -1.48 2.03 -18.68
C HIS A 312 -2.45 3.15 -18.33
N SER A 313 -2.06 4.39 -18.66
CA SER A 313 -2.88 5.59 -18.46
C SER A 313 -3.14 6.26 -19.80
N ALA A 314 -4.41 6.51 -20.11
CA ALA A 314 -4.86 7.26 -21.27
C ALA A 314 -5.52 8.56 -20.80
N TYR A 315 -4.97 9.70 -21.20
CA TYR A 315 -5.49 11.02 -20.86
C TYR A 315 -6.65 11.40 -21.78
N HIS A 316 -7.55 12.27 -21.32
CA HIS A 316 -8.80 12.55 -22.03
C HIS A 316 -8.67 13.57 -23.15
N ALA A 317 -7.67 14.46 -23.10
CA ALA A 317 -7.45 15.49 -24.11
C ALA A 317 -5.96 15.83 -24.27
N ALA A 318 -5.65 16.53 -25.34
CA ALA A 318 -4.28 16.99 -25.62
C ALA A 318 -3.83 18.08 -24.65
N THR A 319 -2.55 18.01 -24.24
CA THR A 319 -1.97 18.89 -23.22
C THR A 319 -1.48 20.25 -23.78
N MET A 320 -1.86 20.63 -24.97
CA MET A 320 -1.41 21.85 -25.65
C MET A 320 -1.58 23.13 -24.81
N GLN A 321 -2.57 23.16 -23.89
CA GLN A 321 -2.77 24.29 -22.97
C GLN A 321 -1.79 24.28 -21.79
N ILE A 322 -1.14 23.18 -21.51
CA ILE A 322 -0.26 23.01 -20.34
C ILE A 322 1.19 23.22 -20.73
N SER A 323 1.59 22.76 -21.90
CA SER A 323 2.95 22.92 -22.39
C SER A 323 2.98 22.99 -23.92
N PRO A 324 3.59 24.02 -24.50
CA PRO A 324 3.79 24.12 -25.95
C PRO A 324 4.70 22.98 -26.48
N LEU A 325 5.44 22.28 -25.61
CA LEU A 325 6.29 21.13 -25.93
C LEU A 325 5.49 19.86 -26.26
N THR A 326 4.24 19.77 -25.81
CA THR A 326 3.44 18.53 -25.89
C THR A 326 2.67 18.37 -27.21
N HIS A 327 2.73 19.36 -28.07
CA HIS A 327 2.00 19.35 -29.34
C HIS A 327 0.50 19.00 -29.16
N SER A 328 -0.23 18.74 -30.21
CA SER A 328 -1.65 18.38 -30.20
C SER A 328 -1.91 16.89 -29.84
N HIS A 329 -0.96 16.21 -29.19
CA HIS A 329 -1.06 14.79 -28.90
C HIS A 329 -1.76 14.53 -27.56
N ILE A 330 -2.68 13.57 -27.56
CA ILE A 330 -3.23 13.02 -26.32
C ILE A 330 -2.16 12.12 -25.67
N ARG A 331 -1.88 12.36 -24.41
CA ARG A 331 -0.87 11.63 -23.66
C ARG A 331 -1.33 10.21 -23.33
N HIS A 332 -0.42 9.25 -23.50
CA HIS A 332 -0.54 7.87 -23.06
C HIS A 332 0.75 7.45 -22.37
N ASP A 333 0.63 6.92 -21.17
CA ASP A 333 1.78 6.45 -20.39
C ASP A 333 1.69 4.95 -20.14
N ASN A 334 2.81 4.26 -20.28
CA ASN A 334 2.99 2.89 -19.83
C ASN A 334 4.02 2.88 -18.70
N ILE A 335 3.66 2.33 -17.55
CA ILE A 335 4.56 2.24 -16.40
C ILE A 335 4.84 0.77 -16.13
N TYR A 336 6.10 0.41 -16.08
CA TYR A 336 6.61 -0.90 -15.69
C TYR A 336 7.37 -0.75 -14.38
N GLN A 337 7.05 -1.56 -13.39
CA GLN A 337 7.71 -1.51 -12.10
C GLN A 337 8.06 -2.91 -11.62
N ILE A 338 9.26 -3.05 -11.06
CA ILE A 338 9.68 -4.23 -10.30
C ILE A 338 10.01 -3.76 -8.89
N TYR A 339 9.40 -4.41 -7.91
CA TYR A 339 9.70 -4.21 -6.50
C TYR A 339 10.15 -5.52 -5.88
N THR A 340 11.25 -5.49 -5.13
CA THR A 340 11.73 -6.63 -4.36
C THR A 340 11.95 -6.23 -2.91
N ARG A 341 11.72 -7.15 -1.97
CA ARG A 341 11.98 -6.95 -0.55
C ARG A 341 12.54 -8.20 0.08
N ILE A 342 13.59 -8.02 0.86
CA ILE A 342 14.24 -9.08 1.62
C ILE A 342 14.32 -8.65 3.08
N TYR A 343 13.98 -9.56 3.98
CA TYR A 343 14.15 -9.35 5.41
C TYR A 343 14.41 -10.68 6.13
N ASN A 344 14.99 -10.58 7.35
CA ASN A 344 15.20 -11.73 8.21
C ASN A 344 14.43 -11.57 9.52
N SER A 345 13.50 -12.49 9.80
CA SER A 345 12.64 -12.46 10.98
C SER A 345 13.36 -12.74 12.31
N TYR A 346 14.64 -13.12 12.30
CA TYR A 346 15.47 -13.16 13.52
C TYR A 346 15.96 -11.76 13.93
N ILE A 347 16.02 -10.80 12.99
CA ILE A 347 16.40 -9.42 13.27
C ILE A 347 15.14 -8.66 13.63
N GLU A 348 14.65 -8.90 14.83
CA GLU A 348 13.41 -8.29 15.32
C GLU A 348 13.70 -7.36 16.49
N LEU A 349 13.23 -6.11 16.39
CA LEU A 349 13.31 -5.09 17.42
C LEU A 349 11.89 -4.62 17.76
N TYR A 350 11.37 -4.97 18.94
CA TYR A 350 10.04 -4.57 19.41
C TYR A 350 8.89 -4.92 18.44
N ASN A 351 8.90 -6.13 17.86
CA ASN A 351 7.98 -6.61 16.82
C ASN A 351 8.12 -5.88 15.45
N PHE A 352 9.24 -5.21 15.24
CA PHE A 352 9.57 -4.60 13.95
C PHE A 352 10.80 -5.28 13.34
N ILE A 353 10.74 -5.54 12.05
CA ILE A 353 11.78 -6.19 11.30
C ILE A 353 12.33 -5.22 10.27
N PRO A 354 13.64 -4.94 10.26
CA PRO A 354 14.27 -4.19 9.20
C PRO A 354 14.25 -5.00 7.90
N ALA A 355 13.92 -4.35 6.82
CA ALA A 355 13.88 -4.91 5.47
C ALA A 355 14.64 -4.01 4.51
N ILE A 356 15.18 -4.62 3.45
CA ILE A 356 15.75 -3.91 2.32
C ILE A 356 14.79 -4.09 1.16
N GLY A 357 14.29 -2.98 0.65
CA GLY A 357 13.48 -2.89 -0.55
C GLY A 357 14.28 -2.34 -1.72
N TYR A 358 13.97 -2.79 -2.92
CA TYR A 358 14.46 -2.21 -4.16
C TYR A 358 13.33 -2.08 -5.15
N THR A 359 13.18 -0.89 -5.73
CA THR A 359 12.21 -0.59 -6.76
C THR A 359 12.92 -0.08 -8.01
N TYR A 360 12.55 -0.64 -9.15
CA TYR A 360 12.91 -0.13 -10.47
C TYR A 360 11.63 0.22 -11.21
N THR A 361 11.53 1.45 -11.70
CA THR A 361 10.37 1.96 -12.43
C THR A 361 10.82 2.53 -13.77
N ILE A 362 10.13 2.16 -14.84
CA ILE A 362 10.22 2.76 -16.16
C ILE A 362 8.86 3.32 -16.50
N GLN A 363 8.80 4.57 -16.90
CA GLN A 363 7.64 5.19 -17.55
C GLN A 363 8.00 5.52 -18.98
N ASP A 364 7.22 4.96 -19.90
CA ASP A 364 7.29 5.16 -21.34
C ASP A 364 6.02 5.92 -21.77
N SER A 365 6.21 7.09 -22.34
CA SER A 365 5.13 7.98 -22.77
C SER A 365 5.22 8.24 -24.27
N ASN A 366 4.08 8.44 -24.92
CA ASN A 366 4.08 8.94 -26.32
C ASN A 366 4.53 10.40 -26.42
N ILE A 367 4.80 11.06 -25.30
CA ILE A 367 5.39 12.40 -25.21
C ILE A 367 6.70 12.27 -24.44
N SER A 368 7.84 12.41 -25.10
CA SER A 368 9.18 12.11 -24.57
C SER A 368 9.54 12.85 -23.29
N HIS A 369 8.95 14.01 -23.08
CA HIS A 369 9.09 14.79 -21.84
C HIS A 369 8.62 14.04 -20.57
N TYR A 370 7.79 13.04 -20.71
CA TYR A 370 7.29 12.22 -19.60
C TYR A 370 7.99 10.86 -19.48
N ASP A 371 8.96 10.58 -20.39
CA ASP A 371 9.77 9.37 -20.28
C ASP A 371 10.72 9.48 -19.10
N GLN A 372 10.70 8.47 -18.23
CA GLN A 372 11.59 8.46 -17.07
C GLN A 372 11.90 7.03 -16.61
N SER A 373 13.06 6.90 -15.97
CA SER A 373 13.45 5.70 -15.28
C SER A 373 13.98 6.04 -13.88
N ASN A 374 13.66 5.23 -12.92
CA ASN A 374 14.07 5.47 -11.54
C ASN A 374 14.44 4.17 -10.83
N HIS A 375 15.51 4.22 -10.06
CA HIS A 375 16.00 3.17 -9.19
C HIS A 375 15.92 3.66 -7.74
N GLN A 376 15.30 2.90 -6.87
CA GLN A 376 15.20 3.25 -5.45
C GLN A 376 15.59 2.07 -4.59
N VAL A 377 16.56 2.25 -3.71
CA VAL A 377 16.81 1.34 -2.60
C VAL A 377 16.13 1.93 -1.37
N MET A 378 15.40 1.13 -0.62
CA MET A 378 14.68 1.55 0.58
C MET A 378 15.12 0.71 1.77
N LEU A 379 15.40 1.37 2.88
CA LEU A 379 15.46 0.72 4.18
C LEU A 379 14.08 0.82 4.80
N GLU A 380 13.42 -0.30 4.95
CA GLU A 380 12.05 -0.39 5.42
C GLU A 380 12.01 -0.99 6.83
N ILE A 381 10.99 -0.63 7.58
CA ILE A 381 10.62 -1.32 8.81
C ILE A 381 9.28 -2.00 8.58
N VAL A 382 9.27 -3.31 8.66
CA VAL A 382 8.07 -4.13 8.50
C VAL A 382 7.63 -4.61 9.87
N ARG A 383 6.36 -4.48 10.19
CA ARG A 383 5.82 -5.11 11.38
C ARG A 383 5.53 -6.57 11.08
N MET A 384 6.07 -7.47 11.87
CA MET A 384 5.60 -8.86 11.89
C MET A 384 4.31 -8.94 12.72
N PHE A 385 3.34 -9.58 12.15
CA PHE A 385 2.11 -9.89 12.87
C PHE A 385 2.26 -11.18 13.67
#